data_ff9c5d076b9395cdfa304341c740681f
#
_entry.id   ff9c5d076b9395cdfa304341c740681f
#
_cell.length_a   1.000
_cell.length_b   1.000
_cell.length_c   1.000
_cell.angle_alpha   90.00
_cell.angle_beta   90.00
_cell.angle_gamma   90.00
#
_symmetry.space_group_name_H-M   'P 1'
#
loop_
_entity.id
_entity.type
_entity.pdbx_description
1 polymer ?
#
loop_
_entity_poly.entity_id
_entity_poly.type
_entity_poly.pdbx_seq_one_letter_code
_entity_poly.pdbx_strand_id
1 'polypeptide(L)'
;MEMDSNTYNWYSTLLKPSWSPPAWIFGPVWTVLYAIIAVTYGTVFYKVYTKELPLIIALPFVLNLIFNFSFTYFQFGLKNNLLASIDILLILATLIWALYSLYAVSLTNHLSTGAPSLTWIIYANIPYVLWVSFATILQLTITFLNK
;
A
#
# COMPACT_ATOMS: atom_id res chain seq x y z
N MET A 1 8.31 6.54 -0.71
CA MET A 1 7.98 7.95 -0.50
C MET A 1 9.17 8.67 0.07
N GLU A 2 9.72 9.54 -0.70
CA GLU A 2 10.77 10.41 -0.22
C GLU A 2 10.18 11.78 0.07
N MET A 3 10.69 12.43 1.12
CA MET A 3 10.24 13.75 1.52
C MET A 3 11.45 14.68 1.53
N ASP A 4 11.44 15.65 0.62
CA ASP A 4 12.44 16.69 0.62
C ASP A 4 12.18 17.69 1.75
N SER A 5 13.07 18.66 1.95
CA SER A 5 12.94 19.61 3.05
C SER A 5 11.70 20.49 2.94
N ASN A 6 11.27 20.85 1.73
CA ASN A 6 10.06 21.66 1.53
C ASN A 6 8.81 20.86 1.84
N THR A 7 8.75 19.61 1.40
CA THR A 7 7.65 18.69 1.68
C THR A 7 7.52 18.46 3.17
N TYR A 8 8.64 18.20 3.85
CA TYR A 8 8.69 17.99 5.29
C TYR A 8 8.18 19.22 6.04
N ASN A 9 8.63 20.41 5.63
CA ASN A 9 8.25 21.67 6.28
C ASN A 9 6.75 21.93 6.12
N TRP A 10 6.19 21.69 4.93
CA TRP A 10 4.75 21.84 4.72
C TRP A 10 3.96 20.87 5.60
N TYR A 11 4.37 19.61 5.65
CA TYR A 11 3.66 18.61 6.46
C TYR A 11 3.67 19.00 7.93
N SER A 12 4.76 19.57 8.43
CA SER A 12 4.86 19.98 9.84
C SER A 12 3.94 21.14 10.20
N THR A 13 3.45 21.91 9.21
CA THR A 13 2.51 23.00 9.45
C THR A 13 1.07 22.54 9.59
N LEU A 14 0.75 21.30 9.22
CA LEU A 14 -0.61 20.79 9.29
C LEU A 14 -1.03 20.53 10.73
N LEU A 15 -2.33 20.73 10.99
CA LEU A 15 -2.92 20.27 12.24
C LEU A 15 -2.99 18.75 12.20
N LYS A 16 -2.46 18.12 13.25
CA LYS A 16 -2.38 16.66 13.36
C LYS A 16 -2.89 16.20 14.70
N PRO A 17 -3.43 14.97 14.79
CA PRO A 17 -3.82 14.42 16.09
C PRO A 17 -2.58 14.24 16.98
N SER A 18 -2.80 14.22 18.30
CA SER A 18 -1.70 14.06 19.26
C SER A 18 -0.94 12.74 19.11
N TRP A 19 -1.60 11.72 18.56
CA TRP A 19 -1.03 10.39 18.36
C TRP A 19 -0.30 10.24 17.02
N SER A 20 -0.20 11.31 16.21
CA SER A 20 0.50 11.20 14.94
C SER A 20 2.00 10.97 15.17
N PRO A 21 2.63 10.05 14.40
CA PRO A 21 4.04 9.77 14.58
C PRO A 21 4.90 10.93 14.06
N PRO A 22 6.17 11.03 14.54
CA PRO A 22 7.10 12.00 13.97
C PRO A 22 7.30 11.74 12.47
N ALA A 23 7.45 12.81 11.70
CA ALA A 23 7.56 12.68 10.24
C ALA A 23 8.78 11.84 9.81
N TRP A 24 9.88 11.82 10.61
CA TRP A 24 11.07 11.06 10.25
C TRP A 24 10.84 9.56 10.17
N ILE A 25 9.79 9.04 10.85
CA ILE A 25 9.54 7.60 10.89
C ILE A 25 9.00 7.08 9.54
N PHE A 26 8.41 7.96 8.72
CA PHE A 26 7.81 7.54 7.45
C PHE A 26 8.83 6.98 6.46
N GLY A 27 10.03 7.59 6.40
CA GLY A 27 11.09 7.12 5.51
C GLY A 27 11.52 5.68 5.79
N PRO A 28 11.98 5.36 7.02
CA PRO A 28 12.37 4.00 7.36
C PRO A 28 11.24 2.98 7.19
N VAL A 29 10.00 3.31 7.61
CA VAL A 29 8.86 2.41 7.48
C VAL A 29 8.60 2.09 6.01
N TRP A 30 8.53 3.11 5.15
CA TRP A 30 8.25 2.89 3.74
C TRP A 30 9.39 2.15 3.04
N THR A 31 10.64 2.35 3.47
CA THR A 31 11.78 1.59 2.93
C THR A 31 11.58 0.09 3.16
N VAL A 32 11.20 -0.29 4.39
CA VAL A 32 10.93 -1.70 4.71
C VAL A 32 9.74 -2.21 3.90
N LEU A 33 8.67 -1.44 3.83
CA LEU A 33 7.46 -1.84 3.09
C LEU A 33 7.74 -2.01 1.59
N TYR A 34 8.52 -1.11 0.99
CA TYR A 34 8.89 -1.24 -0.42
C TYR A 34 9.75 -2.47 -0.68
N ALA A 35 10.61 -2.86 0.26
CA ALA A 35 11.36 -4.10 0.14
C ALA A 35 10.42 -5.31 0.14
N ILE A 36 9.43 -5.34 1.02
CA ILE A 36 8.42 -6.40 1.07
C ILE A 36 7.61 -6.41 -0.23
N ILE A 37 7.16 -5.24 -0.68
CA ILE A 37 6.40 -5.10 -1.94
C ILE A 37 7.22 -5.61 -3.12
N ALA A 38 8.49 -5.23 -3.21
CA ALA A 38 9.35 -5.66 -4.32
C ALA A 38 9.44 -7.18 -4.41
N VAL A 39 9.64 -7.85 -3.28
CA VAL A 39 9.75 -9.30 -3.25
C VAL A 39 8.41 -9.97 -3.54
N THR A 40 7.35 -9.54 -2.84
CA THR A 40 6.05 -10.23 -2.92
C THR A 40 5.32 -9.92 -4.23
N TYR A 41 5.26 -8.65 -4.63
CA TYR A 41 4.62 -8.27 -5.89
C TYR A 41 5.42 -8.77 -7.09
N GLY A 42 6.75 -8.72 -6.99
CA GLY A 42 7.61 -9.28 -8.02
C GLY A 42 7.38 -10.77 -8.23
N THR A 43 7.18 -11.51 -7.13
CA THR A 43 6.85 -12.94 -7.20
C THR A 43 5.49 -13.16 -7.88
N VAL A 44 4.48 -12.36 -7.54
CA VAL A 44 3.16 -12.46 -8.18
C VAL A 44 3.27 -12.19 -9.68
N PHE A 45 3.94 -11.11 -10.07
CA PHE A 45 4.08 -10.74 -11.47
C PHE A 45 4.87 -11.80 -12.26
N TYR A 46 5.90 -12.38 -11.65
CA TYR A 46 6.65 -13.47 -12.27
C TYR A 46 5.75 -14.69 -12.51
N LYS A 47 4.93 -15.06 -11.52
CA LYS A 47 4.01 -16.19 -11.65
C LYS A 47 2.89 -15.93 -12.67
N VAL A 48 2.47 -14.68 -12.82
CA VAL A 48 1.54 -14.31 -13.89
C VAL A 48 2.24 -14.44 -15.26
N TYR A 49 3.49 -13.98 -15.34
CA TYR A 49 4.27 -14.09 -16.58
C TYR A 49 4.48 -15.54 -17.01
N THR A 50 4.75 -16.43 -16.06
CA THR A 50 4.95 -17.87 -16.34
C THR A 50 3.64 -18.63 -16.46
N LYS A 51 2.51 -17.94 -16.37
CA LYS A 51 1.15 -18.51 -16.48
C LYS A 51 0.78 -19.46 -15.33
N GLU A 52 1.49 -19.40 -14.22
CA GLU A 52 1.10 -20.11 -12.99
C GLU A 52 -0.10 -19.43 -12.32
N LEU A 53 -0.28 -18.13 -12.53
CA LEU A 53 -1.42 -17.36 -12.06
C LEU A 53 -2.14 -16.68 -13.23
N PRO A 54 -3.47 -16.51 -13.15
CA PRO A 54 -4.20 -15.78 -14.19
C PRO A 54 -3.78 -14.31 -14.27
N LEU A 55 -3.83 -13.75 -15.47
CA LEU A 55 -3.47 -12.35 -15.69
C LEU A 55 -4.30 -11.39 -14.82
N ILE A 56 -5.57 -11.70 -14.59
CA ILE A 56 -6.47 -10.86 -13.80
C ILE A 56 -5.95 -10.65 -12.37
N ILE A 57 -5.18 -11.59 -11.84
CA ILE A 57 -4.61 -11.48 -10.49
C ILE A 57 -3.63 -10.31 -10.40
N ALA A 58 -2.93 -9.98 -11.48
CA ALA A 58 -2.01 -8.85 -11.50
C ALA A 58 -2.71 -7.51 -11.36
N LEU A 59 -3.96 -7.39 -11.78
CA LEU A 59 -4.67 -6.11 -11.85
C LEU A 59 -4.72 -5.35 -10.51
N PRO A 60 -5.20 -5.95 -9.40
CA PRO A 60 -5.24 -5.22 -8.14
C PRO A 60 -3.84 -4.86 -7.62
N PHE A 61 -2.83 -5.68 -7.89
CA PHE A 61 -1.45 -5.36 -7.51
C PHE A 61 -0.92 -4.15 -8.28
N VAL A 62 -1.17 -4.09 -9.59
CA VAL A 62 -0.78 -2.95 -10.42
C VAL A 62 -1.49 -1.69 -9.96
N LEU A 63 -2.81 -1.75 -9.75
CA LEU A 63 -3.59 -0.61 -9.29
C LEU A 63 -3.09 -0.13 -7.92
N ASN A 64 -2.78 -1.05 -7.02
CA ASN A 64 -2.24 -0.69 -5.72
C ASN A 64 -0.94 0.08 -5.84
N LEU A 65 -0.03 -0.35 -6.72
CA LEU A 65 1.23 0.36 -6.95
C LEU A 65 1.00 1.75 -7.52
N ILE A 66 0.09 1.89 -8.48
CA ILE A 66 -0.24 3.18 -9.07
C ILE A 66 -0.75 4.14 -8.00
N PHE A 67 -1.70 3.72 -7.19
CA PHE A 67 -2.26 4.56 -6.13
C PHE A 67 -1.21 4.86 -5.07
N ASN A 68 -0.36 3.89 -4.73
CA ASN A 68 0.70 4.10 -3.74
C ASN A 68 1.67 5.18 -4.19
N PHE A 69 2.15 5.12 -5.41
CA PHE A 69 3.07 6.13 -5.94
C PHE A 69 2.38 7.48 -6.14
N SER A 70 1.09 7.49 -6.44
CA SER A 70 0.31 8.73 -6.60
C SER A 70 0.10 9.46 -5.28
N PHE A 71 0.13 8.76 -4.14
CA PHE A 71 -0.13 9.37 -2.84
C PHE A 71 0.85 10.51 -2.54
N THR A 72 2.13 10.29 -2.77
CA THR A 72 3.15 11.32 -2.54
C THR A 72 2.87 12.56 -3.39
N TYR A 73 2.46 12.35 -4.64
CA TYR A 73 2.13 13.46 -5.53
C TYR A 73 0.93 14.26 -5.01
N PHE A 74 -0.15 13.58 -4.60
CA PHE A 74 -1.35 14.27 -4.13
C PHE A 74 -1.12 14.95 -2.78
N GLN A 75 -0.46 14.28 -1.84
CA GLN A 75 -0.28 14.82 -0.49
C GLN A 75 0.78 15.91 -0.46
N PHE A 76 1.91 15.69 -1.11
CA PHE A 76 3.08 16.55 -0.98
C PHE A 76 3.33 17.41 -2.21
N GLY A 77 3.05 16.91 -3.41
CA GLY A 77 3.20 17.69 -4.64
C GLY A 77 2.08 18.70 -4.82
N LEU A 78 0.83 18.25 -4.80
CA LEU A 78 -0.35 19.13 -4.93
C LEU A 78 -0.76 19.71 -3.58
N LYS A 79 -0.26 19.17 -2.46
CA LYS A 79 -0.64 19.57 -1.09
C LYS A 79 -2.16 19.56 -0.90
N ASN A 80 -2.80 18.51 -1.43
CA ASN A 80 -4.25 18.35 -1.41
C ASN A 80 -4.63 17.19 -0.51
N ASN A 81 -5.06 17.51 0.72
CA ASN A 81 -5.42 16.49 1.70
C ASN A 81 -6.61 15.64 1.27
N LEU A 82 -7.58 16.23 0.56
CA LEU A 82 -8.77 15.50 0.13
C LEU A 82 -8.40 14.44 -0.93
N LEU A 83 -7.62 14.81 -1.95
CA LEU A 83 -7.17 13.85 -2.95
C LEU A 83 -6.31 12.76 -2.34
N ALA A 84 -5.45 13.11 -1.39
CA ALA A 84 -4.63 12.13 -0.68
C ALA A 84 -5.50 11.17 0.13
N SER A 85 -6.58 11.65 0.75
CA SER A 85 -7.51 10.81 1.49
C SER A 85 -8.22 9.82 0.58
N ILE A 86 -8.68 10.26 -0.59
CA ILE A 86 -9.32 9.38 -1.56
C ILE A 86 -8.31 8.34 -2.04
N ASP A 87 -7.09 8.77 -2.34
CA ASP A 87 -6.06 7.88 -2.85
C ASP A 87 -5.67 6.80 -1.83
N ILE A 88 -5.52 7.16 -0.54
CA ILE A 88 -5.13 6.17 0.47
C ILE A 88 -6.24 5.16 0.72
N LEU A 89 -7.51 5.56 0.58
CA LEU A 89 -8.63 4.62 0.63
C LEU A 89 -8.55 3.63 -0.54
N LEU A 90 -8.16 4.10 -1.73
CA LEU A 90 -7.97 3.24 -2.89
C LEU A 90 -6.75 2.31 -2.70
N ILE A 91 -5.69 2.79 -2.07
CA ILE A 91 -4.54 1.94 -1.71
C ILE A 91 -5.00 0.79 -0.82
N LEU A 92 -5.75 1.09 0.23
CA LEU A 92 -6.25 0.07 1.16
C LEU A 92 -7.21 -0.91 0.46
N ALA A 93 -8.14 -0.39 -0.33
CA ALA A 93 -9.11 -1.22 -1.03
C ALA A 93 -8.44 -2.16 -2.04
N THR A 94 -7.49 -1.66 -2.82
CA THR A 94 -6.77 -2.50 -3.79
C THR A 94 -5.86 -3.50 -3.11
N LEU A 95 -5.28 -3.14 -1.97
CA LEU A 95 -4.46 -4.07 -1.20
C LEU A 95 -5.28 -5.25 -0.69
N ILE A 96 -6.43 -4.98 -0.11
CA ILE A 96 -7.33 -6.03 0.37
C ILE A 96 -7.80 -6.91 -0.79
N TRP A 97 -8.20 -6.28 -1.90
CA TRP A 97 -8.61 -7.01 -3.10
C TRP A 97 -7.48 -7.91 -3.62
N ALA A 98 -6.26 -7.37 -3.71
CA ALA A 98 -5.11 -8.13 -4.19
C ALA A 98 -4.83 -9.36 -3.33
N LEU A 99 -4.78 -9.18 -2.01
CA LEU A 99 -4.46 -10.27 -1.09
C LEU A 99 -5.58 -11.31 -1.04
N TYR A 100 -6.83 -10.87 -1.06
CA TYR A 100 -7.96 -11.80 -1.08
C TYR A 100 -7.98 -12.64 -2.37
N SER A 101 -7.79 -11.99 -3.52
CA SER A 101 -7.75 -12.68 -4.81
C SER A 101 -6.62 -13.71 -4.88
N LEU A 102 -5.46 -13.32 -4.37
CA LEU A 102 -4.31 -14.22 -4.32
C LEU A 102 -4.57 -15.41 -3.41
N TYR A 103 -5.18 -15.17 -2.25
CA TYR A 103 -5.54 -16.24 -1.31
C TYR A 103 -6.48 -17.24 -1.97
N ALA A 104 -7.55 -16.74 -2.63
CA ALA A 104 -8.54 -17.60 -3.24
C ALA A 104 -7.95 -18.47 -4.35
N VAL A 105 -7.12 -17.88 -5.22
CA VAL A 105 -6.48 -18.61 -6.32
C VAL A 105 -5.42 -19.58 -5.78
N SER A 106 -4.63 -19.17 -4.80
CA SER A 106 -3.62 -20.03 -4.20
C SER A 106 -4.25 -21.25 -3.54
N LEU A 107 -5.34 -21.06 -2.81
CA LEU A 107 -6.05 -22.16 -2.17
C LEU A 107 -6.62 -23.13 -3.21
N THR A 108 -7.25 -22.61 -4.25
CA THR A 108 -7.82 -23.44 -5.33
C THR A 108 -6.71 -24.25 -6.01
N ASN A 109 -5.60 -23.62 -6.37
CA ASN A 109 -4.48 -24.32 -7.02
C ASN A 109 -3.86 -25.37 -6.11
N HIS A 110 -3.70 -25.06 -4.83
CA HIS A 110 -3.13 -26.01 -3.87
C HIS A 110 -4.01 -27.25 -3.72
N LEU A 111 -5.32 -27.05 -3.60
CA LEU A 111 -6.27 -28.16 -3.43
C LEU A 111 -6.44 -28.99 -4.69
N SER A 112 -6.37 -28.38 -5.87
CA SER A 112 -6.65 -29.09 -7.14
C SER A 112 -5.40 -29.72 -7.77
N THR A 113 -4.23 -29.11 -7.61
CA THR A 113 -3.00 -29.55 -8.28
C THR A 113 -1.87 -29.89 -7.32
N GLY A 114 -2.02 -29.60 -6.02
CA GLY A 114 -0.94 -29.76 -5.06
C GLY A 114 0.14 -28.69 -5.17
N ALA A 115 -0.10 -27.59 -5.91
CA ALA A 115 0.87 -26.53 -6.05
C ALA A 115 1.19 -25.90 -4.69
N PRO A 116 2.44 -25.38 -4.48
CA PRO A 116 2.78 -24.72 -3.22
C PRO A 116 1.84 -23.55 -2.91
N SER A 117 1.46 -23.43 -1.63
CA SER A 117 0.62 -22.32 -1.18
C SER A 117 1.40 -21.00 -1.25
N LEU A 118 0.72 -19.92 -1.65
CA LEU A 118 1.27 -18.58 -1.69
C LEU A 118 0.85 -17.74 -0.47
N THR A 119 0.36 -18.38 0.57
CA THR A 119 -0.08 -17.67 1.78
C THR A 119 1.05 -16.89 2.44
N TRP A 120 2.31 -17.29 2.24
CA TRP A 120 3.46 -16.55 2.76
C TRP A 120 3.49 -15.11 2.26
N ILE A 121 3.02 -14.86 1.02
CA ILE A 121 2.93 -13.50 0.46
C ILE A 121 1.94 -12.67 1.26
N ILE A 122 0.81 -13.26 1.64
CA ILE A 122 -0.21 -12.59 2.44
C ILE A 122 0.34 -12.23 3.80
N TYR A 123 1.00 -13.18 4.48
CA TYR A 123 1.60 -12.92 5.78
C TYR A 123 2.71 -11.87 5.70
N ALA A 124 3.52 -11.90 4.64
CA ALA A 124 4.58 -10.91 4.43
C ALA A 124 4.02 -9.50 4.27
N ASN A 125 2.79 -9.35 3.77
CA ASN A 125 2.15 -8.07 3.56
C ASN A 125 1.30 -7.60 4.76
N ILE A 126 1.25 -8.36 5.86
CA ILE A 126 0.55 -7.91 7.07
C ILE A 126 1.08 -6.56 7.58
N PRO A 127 2.40 -6.34 7.68
CA PRO A 127 2.90 -5.02 8.08
C PRO A 127 2.42 -3.90 7.16
N TYR A 128 2.33 -4.15 5.87
CA TYR A 128 1.82 -3.18 4.91
C TYR A 128 0.34 -2.88 5.17
N VAL A 129 -0.48 -3.91 5.36
CA VAL A 129 -1.92 -3.73 5.68
C VAL A 129 -2.09 -2.92 6.95
N LEU A 130 -1.34 -3.25 8.00
CA LEU A 130 -1.41 -2.55 9.28
C LEU A 130 -1.00 -1.09 9.14
N TRP A 131 0.10 -0.83 8.43
CA TRP A 131 0.59 0.53 8.23
C TRP A 131 -0.39 1.36 7.40
N VAL A 132 -0.91 0.81 6.30
CA VAL A 132 -1.87 1.54 5.46
C VAL A 132 -3.18 1.78 6.20
N SER A 133 -3.64 0.83 7.01
CA SER A 133 -4.84 1.03 7.83
C SER A 133 -4.64 2.18 8.82
N PHE A 134 -3.50 2.20 9.51
CA PHE A 134 -3.14 3.28 10.41
C PHE A 134 -3.01 4.61 9.64
N ALA A 135 -2.30 4.59 8.50
CA ALA A 135 -2.09 5.78 7.70
C ALA A 135 -3.41 6.32 7.14
N THR A 136 -4.37 5.45 6.83
CA THR A 136 -5.70 5.86 6.37
C THR A 136 -6.41 6.65 7.46
N ILE A 137 -6.43 6.14 8.68
CA ILE A 137 -7.04 6.84 9.82
C ILE A 137 -6.34 8.18 10.04
N LEU A 138 -5.02 8.18 10.03
CA LEU A 138 -4.23 9.39 10.20
C LEU A 138 -4.54 10.42 9.11
N GLN A 139 -4.56 10.00 7.84
CA GLN A 139 -4.80 10.92 6.72
C GLN A 139 -6.21 11.50 6.76
N LEU A 140 -7.22 10.68 7.07
CA LEU A 140 -8.59 11.16 7.17
C LEU A 140 -8.73 12.17 8.31
N THR A 141 -8.06 11.92 9.43
CA THR A 141 -8.05 12.84 10.57
C THR A 141 -7.38 14.16 10.20
N ILE A 142 -6.21 14.10 9.54
CA ILE A 142 -5.50 15.31 9.10
C ILE A 142 -6.36 16.10 8.13
N THR A 143 -7.01 15.44 7.19
CA THR A 143 -7.90 16.11 6.21
C THR A 143 -9.05 16.81 6.92
N PHE A 144 -9.65 16.14 7.89
CA PHE A 144 -10.75 16.74 8.69
C PHE A 144 -10.27 17.96 9.46
N LEU A 145 -9.09 17.90 10.09
CA LEU A 145 -8.56 19.00 10.90
C LEU A 145 -8.10 20.20 10.06
N ASN A 146 -7.81 20.01 8.79
CA ASN A 146 -7.29 21.07 7.90
C ASN A 146 -8.26 21.42 6.77
N LYS A 147 -9.54 21.31 7.03
CA LYS A 147 -10.57 21.70 6.06
C LYS A 147 -10.47 23.17 5.68
#